data_3dcae0d4c0c0b842a9fd5f21e8dc4b52
#
_entry.id   3dcae0d4c0c0b842a9fd5f21e8dc4b52
#
_cell.length_a   1.000
_cell.length_b   1.000
_cell.length_c   1.000
_cell.angle_alpha   90.00
_cell.angle_beta   90.00
_cell.angle_gamma   90.00
#
_symmetry.space_group_name_H-M   'P 1'
#
loop_
_entity.id
_entity.type
_entity.pdbx_description
1 polymer ?
#
loop_
_entity_poly.entity_id
_entity_poly.type
_entity_poly.pdbx_seq_one_letter_code
_entity_poly.pdbx_strand_id
1 'polypeptide(L)'
;MKSTSKKEFNWAKTWNEYDYPKAYKRQLEMYQWLFKKNGFSVSNKAYLVYYNGLKDEPMFDKTLKFESFLVEFDCNDNWVEEAIIHAKKLMDTGSMPKGSYKCDTCQYLKKRWNISNNQKSNLFNKN
;
A
#
# COMPACT_ATOMS: atom_id res chain seq x y z
N MET A 1 -8.33 6.27 8.85
CA MET A 1 -7.57 6.32 10.12
C MET A 1 -6.38 5.36 10.01
N LYS A 2 -5.20 5.78 10.42
CA LYS A 2 -3.96 5.00 10.41
C LYS A 2 -3.20 5.19 11.73
N SER A 3 -2.36 4.24 12.12
CA SER A 3 -1.57 4.32 13.34
C SER A 3 -0.07 4.10 13.07
N THR A 4 0.76 4.65 13.92
CA THR A 4 2.21 4.47 13.90
C THR A 4 2.75 4.35 15.32
N SER A 5 3.94 3.81 15.48
CA SER A 5 4.66 3.73 16.76
C SER A 5 5.91 4.62 16.79
N LYS A 6 6.09 5.50 15.81
CA LYS A 6 7.25 6.40 15.74
C LYS A 6 7.03 7.62 16.61
N LYS A 7 8.01 7.98 17.45
CA LYS A 7 7.97 9.17 18.34
C LYS A 7 7.83 10.47 17.57
N GLU A 8 8.56 10.60 16.46
CA GLU A 8 8.48 11.76 15.58
C GLU A 8 8.02 11.30 14.21
N PHE A 9 6.88 11.77 13.81
CA PHE A 9 6.35 11.49 12.50
C PHE A 9 6.58 12.69 11.60
N ASN A 10 7.69 12.66 10.85
CA ASN A 10 7.95 13.63 9.80
C ASN A 10 7.39 13.11 8.48
N TRP A 11 6.23 13.64 8.08
CA TRP A 11 5.55 13.22 6.87
C TRP A 11 6.38 13.46 5.60
N ALA A 12 7.05 14.60 5.50
CA ALA A 12 7.88 14.95 4.34
C ALA A 12 9.05 13.97 4.17
N LYS A 13 9.74 13.63 5.27
CA LYS A 13 10.82 12.64 5.26
C LYS A 13 10.28 11.25 4.91
N THR A 14 9.20 10.84 5.55
CA THR A 14 8.57 9.55 5.33
C THR A 14 8.06 9.40 3.89
N TRP A 15 7.56 10.48 3.29
CA TRP A 15 7.12 10.53 1.89
C TRP A 15 8.25 10.23 0.89
N ASN A 16 9.45 10.70 1.17
CA ASN A 16 10.60 10.51 0.29
C ASN A 16 11.30 9.15 0.49
N GLU A 17 11.32 8.66 1.73
CA GLU A 17 12.02 7.42 2.09
C GLU A 17 11.20 6.15 1.82
N TYR A 18 9.86 6.21 1.90
CA TYR A 18 9.02 5.02 1.84
C TYR A 18 7.88 5.16 0.82
N ASP A 19 7.50 4.05 0.23
CA ASP A 19 6.39 4.02 -0.73
C ASP A 19 4.99 3.98 -0.09
N TYR A 20 4.88 3.58 1.20
CA TYR A 20 3.58 3.45 1.86
C TYR A 20 2.79 4.77 2.00
N PRO A 21 3.41 5.97 2.19
CA PRO A 21 2.63 7.20 2.19
C PRO A 21 1.98 7.49 0.83
N LYS A 22 2.69 7.18 -0.25
CA LYS A 22 2.16 7.28 -1.62
C LYS A 22 0.99 6.34 -1.85
N ALA A 23 1.02 5.14 -1.24
CA ALA A 23 -0.10 4.21 -1.29
C ALA A 23 -1.36 4.77 -0.59
N TYR A 24 -1.20 5.49 0.53
CA TYR A 24 -2.33 6.15 1.19
C TYR A 24 -2.93 7.28 0.34
N LYS A 25 -2.09 8.09 -0.31
CA LYS A 25 -2.58 9.10 -1.25
C LYS A 25 -3.37 8.46 -2.40
N ARG A 26 -2.83 7.42 -3.04
CA ARG A 26 -3.54 6.69 -4.10
C ARG A 26 -4.88 6.13 -3.63
N GLN A 27 -4.94 5.63 -2.40
CA GLN A 27 -6.20 5.14 -1.81
C GLN A 27 -7.23 6.27 -1.69
N LEU A 28 -6.83 7.46 -1.23
CA LEU A 28 -7.70 8.61 -1.12
C LEU A 28 -8.19 9.09 -2.50
N GLU A 29 -7.32 9.12 -3.50
CA GLU A 29 -7.64 9.46 -4.88
C GLU A 29 -8.65 8.47 -5.50
N MET A 30 -8.49 7.17 -5.24
CA MET A 30 -9.48 6.16 -5.65
C MET A 30 -10.84 6.37 -4.99
N TYR A 31 -10.88 6.73 -3.72
CA TYR A 31 -12.15 7.04 -3.04
C TYR A 31 -12.82 8.28 -3.62
N GLN A 32 -12.06 9.33 -3.93
CA GLN A 32 -12.60 10.52 -4.58
C GLN A 32 -13.21 10.18 -5.94
N TRP A 33 -12.51 9.38 -6.76
CA TRP A 33 -13.01 8.90 -8.04
C TRP A 33 -14.32 8.11 -7.88
N LEU A 34 -14.37 7.17 -6.92
CA LEU A 34 -15.57 6.39 -6.63
C LEU A 34 -16.75 7.27 -6.23
N PHE A 35 -16.56 8.24 -5.34
CA PHE A 35 -17.61 9.15 -4.92
C PHE A 35 -18.09 10.01 -6.09
N LYS A 36 -17.20 10.56 -6.91
CA LYS A 36 -17.57 11.33 -8.11
C LYS A 36 -18.38 10.49 -9.10
N LYS A 37 -17.99 9.23 -9.34
CA LYS A 37 -18.73 8.29 -10.22
C LYS A 37 -20.12 7.95 -9.67
N ASN A 38 -20.32 8.04 -8.36
CA ASN A 38 -21.62 7.87 -7.72
C ASN A 38 -22.42 9.19 -7.58
N GLY A 39 -22.00 10.26 -8.25
CA GLY A 39 -22.73 11.52 -8.31
C GLY A 39 -22.49 12.47 -7.13
N PHE A 40 -21.53 12.21 -6.27
CA PHE A 40 -21.19 13.12 -5.17
C PHE A 40 -20.27 14.24 -5.64
N SER A 41 -20.51 15.45 -5.13
CA SER A 41 -19.56 16.56 -5.24
C SER A 41 -18.44 16.36 -4.24
N VAL A 42 -17.20 16.25 -4.73
CA VAL A 42 -16.04 15.91 -3.89
C VAL A 42 -14.95 16.95 -4.05
N SER A 43 -14.40 17.42 -2.92
CA SER A 43 -13.23 18.31 -2.90
C SER A 43 -11.98 17.60 -3.44
N ASN A 44 -11.07 18.36 -4.04
CA ASN A 44 -9.74 17.83 -4.40
C ASN A 44 -8.82 17.66 -3.19
N LYS A 45 -9.22 18.20 -2.01
CA LYS A 45 -8.49 17.98 -0.77
C LYS A 45 -9.02 16.77 -0.04
N ALA A 46 -8.10 15.94 0.44
CA ALA A 46 -8.38 14.80 1.30
C ALA A 46 -7.52 14.85 2.57
N TYR A 47 -8.03 14.27 3.64
CA TYR A 47 -7.41 14.32 4.94
C TYR A 47 -7.17 12.90 5.47
N LEU A 48 -5.99 12.68 6.01
CA LEU A 48 -5.65 11.47 6.74
C LEU A 48 -5.49 11.82 8.21
N VAL A 49 -6.31 11.23 9.06
CA VAL A 49 -6.13 11.32 10.52
C VAL A 49 -5.20 10.19 10.93
N TYR A 50 -4.07 10.58 11.50
CA TYR A 50 -3.02 9.66 11.94
C TYR A 50 -2.97 9.64 13.46
N TYR A 51 -3.00 8.46 14.06
CA TYR A 51 -2.88 8.27 15.50
C TYR A 51 -1.55 7.58 15.82
N ASN A 52 -0.76 8.21 16.67
CA ASN A 52 0.46 7.63 17.20
C ASN A 52 0.22 7.15 18.63
N GLY A 53 0.33 5.85 18.87
CA GLY A 53 0.25 5.30 20.23
C GLY A 53 1.50 5.66 21.02
N LEU A 54 1.31 6.24 22.20
CA LEU A 54 2.39 6.56 23.14
C LEU A 54 2.81 5.27 23.87
N LYS A 55 3.95 4.72 23.49
CA LYS A 55 4.46 3.44 24.00
C LYS A 55 5.46 3.59 25.14
N ASP A 56 5.89 4.82 25.44
CA ASP A 56 6.89 5.12 26.46
C ASP A 56 6.26 5.52 27.79
N GLU A 57 4.97 5.27 27.95
CA GLU A 57 4.28 5.44 29.24
C GLU A 57 4.80 4.40 30.26
N PRO A 58 4.99 4.79 31.54
CA PRO A 58 5.66 3.95 32.52
C PRO A 58 4.91 2.66 32.89
N MET A 59 3.60 2.65 32.69
CA MET A 59 2.80 1.44 32.87
C MET A 59 1.46 1.52 32.11
N PHE A 60 0.90 0.36 31.82
CA PHE A 60 -0.45 0.25 31.29
C PHE A 60 -1.47 0.22 32.44
N ASP A 61 -2.25 1.26 32.57
CA ASP A 61 -3.30 1.43 33.58
C ASP A 61 -4.72 1.23 33.01
N LYS A 62 -4.88 0.36 32.01
CA LYS A 62 -6.08 0.14 31.20
C LYS A 62 -6.43 1.29 30.26
N THR A 63 -5.54 2.27 30.10
CA THR A 63 -5.71 3.42 29.22
C THR A 63 -4.60 3.44 28.18
N LEU A 64 -4.95 3.55 26.90
CA LEU A 64 -4.00 3.79 25.81
C LEU A 64 -4.07 5.26 25.40
N LYS A 65 -2.94 5.93 25.47
CA LYS A 65 -2.82 7.34 25.06
C LYS A 65 -2.33 7.44 23.62
N PHE A 66 -2.87 8.38 22.89
CA PHE A 66 -2.53 8.64 21.49
C PHE A 66 -2.31 10.12 21.24
N GLU A 67 -1.36 10.43 20.38
CA GLU A 67 -1.27 11.72 19.70
C GLU A 67 -1.93 11.61 18.33
N SER A 68 -2.68 12.65 17.93
CA SER A 68 -3.35 12.70 16.64
C SER A 68 -2.75 13.76 15.75
N PHE A 69 -2.57 13.42 14.47
CA PHE A 69 -2.08 14.32 13.43
C PHE A 69 -3.06 14.33 12.27
N LEU A 70 -3.33 15.52 11.75
CA LEU A 70 -4.10 15.69 10.53
C LEU A 70 -3.14 15.98 9.38
N VAL A 71 -3.17 15.14 8.36
CA VAL A 71 -2.36 15.30 7.16
C VAL A 71 -3.28 15.60 5.99
N GLU A 72 -3.08 16.77 5.37
CA GLU A 72 -3.81 17.18 4.17
C GLU A 72 -3.09 16.73 2.90
N PHE A 73 -3.86 16.29 1.90
CA PHE A 73 -3.39 15.94 0.57
C PHE A 73 -4.16 16.70 -0.49
N ASP A 74 -3.44 17.26 -1.43
CA ASP A 74 -3.99 17.63 -2.72
C ASP A 74 -4.01 16.39 -3.60
N CYS A 75 -5.21 15.92 -3.90
CA CYS A 75 -5.44 14.67 -4.62
C CYS A 75 -5.85 14.95 -6.07
N ASN A 76 -5.44 14.04 -6.95
CA ASN A 76 -5.82 14.05 -8.36
C ASN A 76 -6.21 12.61 -8.78
N ASP A 77 -7.48 12.42 -9.07
CA ASP A 77 -8.05 11.12 -9.42
C ASP A 77 -8.06 10.80 -10.92
N ASN A 78 -7.50 11.67 -11.77
CA ASN A 78 -7.53 11.52 -13.24
C ASN A 78 -6.88 10.23 -13.75
N TRP A 79 -5.92 9.68 -13.00
CA TRP A 79 -5.21 8.46 -13.37
C TRP A 79 -6.00 7.17 -13.08
N VAL A 80 -7.04 7.25 -12.22
CA VAL A 80 -7.70 6.06 -11.64
C VAL A 80 -8.45 5.26 -12.70
N GLU A 81 -9.26 5.90 -13.51
CA GLU A 81 -10.08 5.25 -14.54
C GLU A 81 -9.21 4.51 -15.56
N GLU A 82 -8.16 5.17 -16.04
CA GLU A 82 -7.23 4.58 -17.00
C GLU A 82 -6.49 3.37 -16.41
N ALA A 83 -6.06 3.46 -15.13
CA ALA A 83 -5.42 2.36 -14.43
C ALA A 83 -6.34 1.14 -14.27
N ILE A 84 -7.64 1.36 -13.99
CA ILE A 84 -8.64 0.27 -13.89
C ILE A 84 -8.85 -0.39 -15.25
N ILE A 85 -9.01 0.41 -16.32
CA ILE A 85 -9.17 -0.11 -17.69
C ILE A 85 -7.95 -0.93 -18.09
N HIS A 86 -6.75 -0.43 -17.79
CA HIS A 86 -5.50 -1.16 -18.09
C HIS A 86 -5.40 -2.48 -17.31
N ALA A 87 -5.74 -2.47 -16.03
CA ALA A 87 -5.77 -3.69 -15.22
C ALA A 87 -6.77 -4.72 -15.78
N LYS A 88 -7.97 -4.28 -16.18
CA LYS A 88 -8.96 -5.15 -16.81
C LYS A 88 -8.45 -5.75 -18.12
N LYS A 89 -7.85 -4.96 -18.99
CA LYS A 89 -7.24 -5.45 -20.25
C LYS A 89 -6.17 -6.52 -19.98
N LEU A 90 -5.29 -6.31 -18.97
CA LEU A 90 -4.30 -7.32 -18.59
C LEU A 90 -4.94 -8.63 -18.13
N MET A 91 -5.99 -8.56 -17.35
CA MET A 91 -6.72 -9.75 -16.91
C MET A 91 -7.36 -10.51 -18.07
N ASP A 92 -7.89 -9.79 -19.05
CA ASP A 92 -8.55 -10.39 -20.23
C ASP A 92 -7.55 -11.04 -21.20
N THR A 93 -6.29 -10.59 -21.24
CA THR A 93 -5.25 -11.21 -22.09
C THR A 93 -4.79 -12.56 -21.57
N GLY A 94 -5.07 -12.91 -20.32
CA GLY A 94 -4.57 -14.12 -19.67
C GLY A 94 -3.05 -14.17 -19.51
N SER A 95 -2.34 -13.12 -19.91
CA SER A 95 -0.88 -13.04 -19.79
C SER A 95 -0.48 -12.50 -18.41
N MET A 96 0.48 -13.17 -17.77
CA MET A 96 0.99 -12.71 -16.49
C MET A 96 1.95 -11.53 -16.69
N PRO A 97 1.71 -10.37 -16.07
CA PRO A 97 2.63 -9.23 -16.15
C PRO A 97 3.98 -9.58 -15.53
N LYS A 98 5.05 -8.99 -16.08
CA LYS A 98 6.40 -9.18 -15.56
C LYS A 98 6.51 -8.64 -14.12
N GLY A 99 6.96 -9.49 -13.19
CA GLY A 99 7.16 -9.11 -11.79
C GLY A 99 8.25 -8.03 -11.63
N SER A 100 8.00 -7.05 -10.77
CA SER A 100 8.99 -6.02 -10.44
C SER A 100 10.13 -6.61 -9.60
N TYR A 101 11.36 -6.18 -9.89
CA TYR A 101 12.53 -6.54 -9.08
C TYR A 101 12.51 -5.90 -7.67
N LYS A 102 11.73 -4.84 -7.47
CA LYS A 102 11.52 -4.17 -6.17
C LYS A 102 10.34 -4.74 -5.38
N CYS A 103 9.60 -5.69 -5.94
CA CYS A 103 8.44 -6.28 -5.27
C CYS A 103 8.86 -7.53 -4.51
N ASP A 104 8.80 -7.49 -3.17
CA ASP A 104 9.19 -8.60 -2.30
C ASP A 104 8.35 -9.85 -2.57
N THR A 105 7.05 -9.70 -2.83
CA THR A 105 6.16 -10.81 -3.20
C THR A 105 6.60 -11.48 -4.49
N CYS A 106 6.94 -10.71 -5.53
CA CYS A 106 7.43 -11.25 -6.80
C CYS A 106 8.77 -11.98 -6.62
N GLN A 107 9.68 -11.43 -5.82
CA GLN A 107 10.96 -12.07 -5.51
C GLN A 107 10.78 -13.36 -4.70
N TYR A 108 9.88 -13.36 -3.72
CA TYR A 108 9.54 -14.56 -2.96
C TYR A 108 8.98 -15.66 -3.87
N LEU A 109 8.01 -15.36 -4.72
CA LEU A 109 7.42 -16.32 -5.65
C LEU A 109 8.45 -16.90 -6.60
N LYS A 110 9.36 -16.07 -7.14
CA LYS A 110 10.45 -16.51 -8.01
C LYS A 110 11.40 -17.47 -7.29
N LYS A 111 11.80 -17.15 -6.07
CA LYS A 111 12.65 -18.03 -5.24
C LYS A 111 11.95 -19.35 -4.92
N ARG A 112 10.69 -19.30 -4.55
CA ARG A 112 9.87 -20.47 -4.24
C ARG A 112 9.74 -21.41 -5.43
N TRP A 113 9.49 -20.86 -6.62
CA TRP A 113 9.41 -21.62 -7.87
C TRP A 113 10.72 -22.35 -8.20
N ASN A 114 11.86 -21.67 -8.06
CA ASN A 114 13.18 -22.25 -8.29
C ASN A 114 13.48 -23.40 -7.33
N ILE A 115 13.14 -23.26 -6.05
CA ILE A 115 13.31 -24.34 -5.04
C ILE A 115 12.47 -25.55 -5.42
N SER A 116 11.20 -25.36 -5.78
CA SER A 116 10.29 -26.45 -6.16
C SER A 116 10.77 -27.22 -7.39
N ASN A 117 11.30 -26.52 -8.40
CA ASN A 117 11.81 -27.17 -9.61
C ASN A 117 13.13 -27.90 -9.37
N ASN A 118 14.03 -27.36 -8.54
CA ASN A 118 15.28 -28.05 -8.19
C ASN A 118 15.02 -29.32 -7.35
N GLN A 119 13.99 -29.32 -6.50
CA GLN A 119 13.61 -30.54 -5.76
C GLN A 119 13.05 -31.63 -6.68
N LYS A 120 12.25 -31.25 -7.70
CA LYS A 120 11.77 -32.21 -8.70
C LYS A 120 12.89 -32.84 -9.51
N SER A 121 13.88 -32.05 -9.97
CA SER A 121 15.03 -32.58 -10.72
C SER A 121 15.86 -33.57 -9.92
N ASN A 122 16.03 -33.35 -8.60
CA ASN A 122 16.77 -34.26 -7.72
C ASN A 122 16.02 -35.57 -7.39
N LEU A 123 14.68 -35.57 -7.51
CA LEU A 123 13.86 -36.77 -7.36
C LEU A 123 13.93 -37.71 -8.57
N PHE A 124 14.13 -37.16 -9.78
CA PHE A 124 14.20 -37.92 -11.03
C PHE A 124 15.63 -38.39 -11.37
N ASN A 125 16.68 -37.85 -10.70
CA ASN A 125 18.07 -38.23 -10.93
C ASN A 125 18.59 -39.28 -9.92
N LYS A 126 17.73 -39.95 -9.18
CA LYS A 126 18.04 -41.06 -8.27
C LYS A 126 17.55 -42.41 -8.81
N ASN A 127 17.95 -42.73 -10.04
CA ASN A 127 17.90 -44.11 -10.58
C ASN A 127 19.22 -44.43 -11.24
#